data_76a89b85c685ef0a050ed2a191add910
#
_entry.id   76a89b85c685ef0a050ed2a191add910
#
_cell.length_a   1.000
_cell.length_b   1.000
_cell.length_c   1.000
_cell.angle_alpha   90.00
_cell.angle_beta   90.00
_cell.angle_gamma   90.00
#
_symmetry.space_group_name_H-M   'P 1'
#
loop_
_entity.id
_entity.type
_entity.pdbx_description
1 polymer ?
#
loop_
_entity_poly.entity_id
_entity_poly.type
_entity_poly.pdbx_seq_one_letter_code
_entity_poly.pdbx_strand_id
1 'polypeptide(L)'
;TKEIIVKIVKEILVLFKVEINDADDTIFDYDELKIENIYDDVALNGVKTVLTLRKDEKLWTYTRQSFLHDDESVKAGTNRLIKLNLYHIFCEDLQAKKAPWGILHGVRPTKIVHRLMEQGLDRQGVIGRLQGDYEVQIDKANLITDIAYLQLPFLAKANDPKLISVHVGIPFCPSGCLYCSFPSSILPCSVMSRKYLLTLNYEITKIKA
;
A
#
# COMPACT_ATOMS: atom_id res chain seq x y z
N THR A 1 -2.48 17.29 -2.71
CA THR A 1 -2.55 17.77 -4.09
C THR A 1 -3.37 16.82 -4.94
N LYS A 2 -4.00 17.31 -6.00
CA LYS A 2 -4.91 16.57 -6.89
C LYS A 2 -4.28 15.26 -7.42
N GLU A 3 -3.02 15.29 -7.79
CA GLU A 3 -2.26 14.12 -8.31
C GLU A 3 -2.15 12.97 -7.31
N ILE A 4 -1.96 13.26 -6.01
CA ILE A 4 -1.88 12.25 -4.96
C ILE A 4 -3.23 11.56 -4.80
N ILE A 5 -4.32 12.30 -4.83
CA ILE A 5 -5.68 11.75 -4.72
C ILE A 5 -5.97 10.85 -5.92
N VAL A 6 -5.64 11.26 -7.13
CA VAL A 6 -5.80 10.44 -8.34
C VAL A 6 -5.03 9.12 -8.21
N LYS A 7 -3.78 9.16 -7.71
CA LYS A 7 -3.00 7.94 -7.48
C LYS A 7 -3.67 7.01 -6.47
N ILE A 8 -4.16 7.54 -5.34
CA ILE A 8 -4.83 6.78 -4.29
C ILE A 8 -6.09 6.10 -4.82
N VAL A 9 -6.90 6.85 -5.58
CA VAL A 9 -8.12 6.33 -6.21
C VAL A 9 -7.77 5.21 -7.19
N LYS A 10 -6.77 5.40 -8.06
CA LYS A 10 -6.30 4.35 -8.99
C LYS A 10 -5.86 3.07 -8.27
N GLU A 11 -5.15 3.17 -7.15
CA GLU A 11 -4.73 2.00 -6.37
C GLU A 11 -5.93 1.16 -5.88
N ILE A 12 -7.01 1.82 -5.44
CA ILE A 12 -8.22 1.11 -5.01
C ILE A 12 -8.99 0.53 -6.20
N LEU A 13 -9.11 1.27 -7.29
CA LEU A 13 -9.81 0.79 -8.48
C LEU A 13 -9.15 -0.47 -9.07
N VAL A 14 -7.81 -0.51 -9.10
CA VAL A 14 -7.06 -1.71 -9.51
C VAL A 14 -7.38 -2.92 -8.61
N LEU A 15 -7.57 -2.71 -7.30
CA LEU A 15 -7.93 -3.78 -6.36
C LEU A 15 -9.25 -4.48 -6.76
N PHE A 16 -10.18 -3.72 -7.31
CA PHE A 16 -11.48 -4.22 -7.77
C PHE A 16 -11.51 -4.50 -9.29
N LYS A 17 -10.34 -4.52 -9.95
CA LYS A 17 -10.21 -4.73 -11.40
C LYS A 17 -10.98 -3.71 -12.23
N VAL A 18 -11.14 -2.51 -11.72
CA VAL A 18 -11.66 -1.37 -12.47
C VAL A 18 -10.50 -0.79 -13.28
N GLU A 19 -10.50 -1.03 -14.56
CA GLU A 19 -9.55 -0.39 -15.47
C GLU A 19 -10.04 1.02 -15.77
N ILE A 20 -9.18 2.00 -15.44
CA ILE A 20 -9.38 3.37 -15.90
C ILE A 20 -8.66 3.47 -17.24
N ASN A 21 -9.35 3.15 -18.30
CA ASN A 21 -8.85 3.45 -19.64
C ASN A 21 -9.38 4.81 -20.04
N ASP A 22 -8.49 5.63 -20.60
CA ASP A 22 -8.89 6.85 -21.32
C ASP A 22 -9.64 6.50 -22.64
N ALA A 23 -9.89 5.23 -22.91
CA ALA A 23 -10.58 4.70 -24.06
C ALA A 23 -11.38 3.43 -23.69
N ASP A 24 -12.67 3.53 -23.76
CA ASP A 24 -13.78 2.60 -24.05
C ASP A 24 -13.87 1.16 -23.50
N ASP A 25 -12.95 0.64 -22.73
CA ASP A 25 -13.06 -0.72 -22.17
C ASP A 25 -13.25 -0.69 -20.64
N THR A 26 -14.46 -0.42 -20.18
CA THR A 26 -14.80 -0.51 -18.75
C THR A 26 -15.40 -1.88 -18.42
N ILE A 27 -14.81 -2.57 -17.41
CA ILE A 27 -15.39 -3.78 -16.80
C ILE A 27 -16.73 -3.49 -16.10
N PHE A 28 -16.98 -2.22 -15.74
CA PHE A 28 -18.27 -1.74 -15.26
C PHE A 28 -19.04 -1.14 -16.44
N ASP A 29 -20.23 -1.65 -16.65
CA ASP A 29 -21.18 -1.18 -17.67
C ASP A 29 -21.82 0.17 -17.24
N TYR A 30 -20.97 1.20 -17.06
CA TYR A 30 -21.36 2.58 -16.74
C TYR A 30 -20.69 3.57 -17.67
N ASP A 31 -21.44 4.62 -18.07
CA ASP A 31 -20.96 5.67 -18.97
C ASP A 31 -19.99 6.63 -18.26
N GLU A 32 -20.21 6.85 -16.96
CA GLU A 32 -19.40 7.80 -16.18
C GLU A 32 -19.26 7.33 -14.73
N LEU A 33 -18.04 7.45 -14.20
CA LEU A 33 -17.71 7.29 -12.80
C LEU A 33 -17.08 8.58 -12.28
N LYS A 34 -17.72 9.24 -11.32
CA LYS A 34 -17.22 10.45 -10.67
C LYS A 34 -16.95 10.18 -9.19
N ILE A 35 -15.75 10.55 -8.72
CA ILE A 35 -15.36 10.44 -7.31
C ILE A 35 -15.02 11.82 -6.78
N GLU A 36 -15.68 12.23 -5.71
CA GLU A 36 -15.44 13.47 -5.00
C GLU A 36 -15.05 13.18 -3.55
N ASN A 37 -13.94 13.78 -3.09
CA ASN A 37 -13.50 13.67 -1.71
C ASN A 37 -13.47 15.06 -1.08
N ILE A 38 -14.19 15.21 0.02
CA ILE A 38 -14.31 16.44 0.79
C ILE A 38 -13.62 16.19 2.13
N TYR A 39 -12.59 16.96 2.41
CA TYR A 39 -11.94 17.02 3.72
C TYR A 39 -12.46 18.22 4.49
N ASP A 40 -12.91 17.99 5.71
CA ASP A 40 -13.37 19.03 6.63
C ASP A 40 -12.62 18.86 7.96
N ASP A 41 -11.70 19.78 8.22
CA ASP A 41 -10.88 19.80 9.43
C ASP A 41 -11.57 20.50 10.62
N VAL A 42 -12.55 21.33 10.34
CA VAL A 42 -13.22 22.15 11.37
C VAL A 42 -14.46 21.47 11.96
N ALA A 43 -15.30 20.92 11.09
CA ALA A 43 -16.58 20.34 11.52
C ALA A 43 -16.51 18.83 11.76
N LEU A 44 -15.66 18.10 11.03
CA LEU A 44 -15.72 16.65 10.96
C LEU A 44 -14.43 15.93 11.33
N ASN A 45 -13.27 16.59 11.29
CA ASN A 45 -11.94 15.94 11.42
C ASN A 45 -11.88 14.63 10.63
N GLY A 46 -12.32 14.65 9.36
CA GLY A 46 -12.48 13.44 8.59
C GLY A 46 -12.62 13.66 7.09
N VAL A 47 -12.95 12.59 6.39
CA VAL A 47 -13.11 12.58 4.94
C VAL A 47 -14.49 12.05 4.57
N LYS A 48 -15.22 12.82 3.75
CA LYS A 48 -16.42 12.38 3.07
C LYS A 48 -16.09 12.06 1.61
N THR A 49 -16.39 10.85 1.18
CA THR A 49 -16.22 10.40 -0.20
C THR A 49 -17.59 10.19 -0.83
N VAL A 50 -17.79 10.74 -2.00
CA VAL A 50 -19.00 10.57 -2.82
C VAL A 50 -18.59 9.91 -4.13
N LEU A 51 -19.18 8.75 -4.43
CA LEU A 51 -19.06 8.05 -5.69
C LEU A 51 -20.37 8.21 -6.46
N THR A 52 -20.30 8.72 -7.66
CA THR A 52 -21.44 8.83 -8.57
C THR A 52 -21.18 7.97 -9.79
N LEU A 53 -22.13 7.10 -10.10
CA LEU A 53 -22.15 6.27 -11.31
C LEU A 53 -23.31 6.70 -12.20
N ARG A 54 -23.06 6.81 -13.50
CA ARG A 54 -24.10 7.10 -14.50
C ARG A 54 -24.10 6.03 -15.58
N LYS A 55 -25.29 5.55 -15.92
CA LYS A 55 -25.54 4.70 -17.09
C LYS A 55 -26.85 5.11 -17.74
N ASP A 56 -26.80 5.47 -19.02
CA ASP A 56 -27.91 6.06 -19.74
C ASP A 56 -28.45 7.30 -18.98
N GLU A 57 -29.75 7.31 -18.65
CA GLU A 57 -30.38 8.37 -17.87
C GLU A 57 -30.42 8.12 -16.36
N LYS A 58 -29.88 6.96 -15.88
CA LYS A 58 -29.88 6.58 -14.47
C LYS A 58 -28.62 7.07 -13.77
N LEU A 59 -28.81 7.57 -12.57
CA LEU A 59 -27.76 8.06 -11.68
C LEU A 59 -27.81 7.35 -10.32
N TRP A 60 -26.68 6.82 -9.85
CA TRP A 60 -26.53 6.26 -8.52
C TRP A 60 -25.46 7.04 -7.77
N THR A 61 -25.75 7.38 -6.53
CA THR A 61 -24.83 8.12 -5.68
C THR A 61 -24.64 7.39 -4.37
N TYR A 62 -23.40 7.08 -4.04
CA TYR A 62 -22.98 6.42 -2.79
C TYR A 62 -22.12 7.38 -1.99
N THR A 63 -22.33 7.43 -0.68
CA THR A 63 -21.59 8.35 0.20
C THR A 63 -21.08 7.58 1.40
N ARG A 64 -19.79 7.78 1.72
CA ARG A 64 -19.17 7.31 2.96
C ARG A 64 -18.43 8.45 3.63
N GLN A 65 -18.43 8.42 4.96
CA GLN A 65 -17.70 9.36 5.78
C GLN A 65 -16.96 8.62 6.87
N SER A 66 -15.70 8.99 7.08
CA SER A 66 -14.82 8.40 8.09
C SER A 66 -13.96 9.48 8.74
N PHE A 67 -13.52 9.23 9.97
CA PHE A 67 -12.85 10.20 10.82
C PHE A 67 -11.38 9.83 11.03
N LEU A 68 -10.57 10.86 11.24
CA LEU A 68 -9.15 10.71 11.58
C LEU A 68 -9.00 10.18 13.01
N HIS A 69 -7.94 9.42 13.23
CA HIS A 69 -7.49 9.11 14.58
C HIS A 69 -6.57 10.22 15.10
N ASP A 70 -6.59 10.45 16.41
CA ASP A 70 -5.74 11.47 17.06
C ASP A 70 -4.24 11.14 16.96
N ASP A 71 -3.90 9.87 16.76
CA ASP A 71 -2.55 9.34 16.70
C ASP A 71 -1.95 9.28 15.30
N GLU A 72 -2.65 9.80 14.27
CA GLU A 72 -2.17 9.81 12.89
C GLU A 72 -2.00 11.23 12.32
N SER A 73 -1.02 11.39 11.42
CA SER A 73 -0.89 12.66 10.70
C SER A 73 -2.07 12.86 9.74
N VAL A 74 -2.56 14.10 9.64
CA VAL A 74 -3.67 14.47 8.74
C VAL A 74 -3.48 13.93 7.32
N LYS A 75 -2.27 14.05 6.76
CA LYS A 75 -1.97 13.57 5.41
C LYS A 75 -2.10 12.04 5.28
N ALA A 76 -1.55 11.30 6.24
CA ALA A 76 -1.60 9.84 6.21
C ALA A 76 -3.03 9.34 6.43
N GLY A 77 -3.72 9.91 7.42
CA GLY A 77 -5.10 9.59 7.73
C GLY A 77 -6.05 9.91 6.57
N THR A 78 -5.97 11.11 5.99
CA THR A 78 -6.78 11.46 4.81
C THR A 78 -6.60 10.46 3.68
N ASN A 79 -5.36 10.07 3.36
CA ASN A 79 -5.10 9.07 2.33
C ASN A 79 -5.70 7.70 2.66
N ARG A 80 -5.60 7.28 3.92
CA ARG A 80 -6.19 6.04 4.41
C ARG A 80 -7.71 6.08 4.32
N LEU A 81 -8.34 7.16 4.78
CA LEU A 81 -9.80 7.31 4.80
C LEU A 81 -10.42 7.36 3.40
N ILE A 82 -9.78 8.00 2.43
CA ILE A 82 -10.22 7.96 1.02
C ILE A 82 -10.27 6.51 0.53
N LYS A 83 -9.21 5.73 0.78
CA LYS A 83 -9.16 4.32 0.40
C LYS A 83 -10.24 3.51 1.10
N LEU A 84 -10.41 3.71 2.40
CA LEU A 84 -11.38 2.99 3.22
C LEU A 84 -12.82 3.27 2.77
N ASN A 85 -13.16 4.54 2.55
CA ASN A 85 -14.49 4.93 2.09
C ASN A 85 -14.82 4.31 0.73
N LEU A 86 -13.89 4.36 -0.22
CA LEU A 86 -14.08 3.72 -1.52
C LEU A 86 -14.20 2.20 -1.38
N TYR A 87 -13.37 1.58 -0.55
CA TYR A 87 -13.44 0.14 -0.29
C TYR A 87 -14.81 -0.28 0.24
N HIS A 88 -15.36 0.48 1.21
CA HIS A 88 -16.70 0.23 1.74
C HIS A 88 -17.79 0.40 0.68
N ILE A 89 -17.72 1.46 -0.15
CA ILE A 89 -18.66 1.64 -1.25
C ILE A 89 -18.61 0.42 -2.20
N PHE A 90 -17.42 -0.01 -2.61
CA PHE A 90 -17.31 -1.17 -3.51
C PHE A 90 -17.79 -2.47 -2.86
N CYS A 91 -17.41 -2.74 -1.61
CA CYS A 91 -17.75 -4.01 -0.95
C CYS A 91 -19.19 -4.08 -0.43
N GLU A 92 -19.73 -2.98 0.10
CA GLU A 92 -21.02 -2.97 0.78
C GLU A 92 -22.15 -2.52 -0.14
N ASP A 93 -21.92 -1.44 -0.89
CA ASP A 93 -22.97 -0.88 -1.77
C ASP A 93 -22.99 -1.56 -3.14
N LEU A 94 -21.80 -1.84 -3.71
CA LEU A 94 -21.66 -2.47 -5.03
C LEU A 94 -21.41 -3.98 -4.96
N GLN A 95 -21.44 -4.57 -3.76
CA GLN A 95 -21.33 -6.02 -3.51
C GLN A 95 -20.05 -6.66 -4.07
N ALA A 96 -18.96 -5.91 -4.17
CA ALA A 96 -17.69 -6.44 -4.62
C ALA A 96 -17.07 -7.37 -3.56
N LYS A 97 -16.30 -8.35 -4.01
CA LYS A 97 -15.62 -9.28 -3.11
C LYS A 97 -14.55 -8.59 -2.26
N LYS A 98 -14.61 -8.78 -0.94
CA LYS A 98 -13.60 -8.26 -0.01
C LYS A 98 -12.21 -8.83 -0.31
N ALA A 99 -11.21 -7.96 -0.40
CA ALA A 99 -9.82 -8.35 -0.57
C ALA A 99 -9.22 -8.84 0.76
N PRO A 100 -8.39 -9.91 0.77
CA PRO A 100 -7.80 -10.44 2.00
C PRO A 100 -6.93 -9.44 2.77
N TRP A 101 -6.29 -8.53 2.07
CA TRP A 101 -5.43 -7.48 2.61
C TRP A 101 -6.14 -6.13 2.79
N GLY A 102 -7.46 -6.08 2.57
CA GLY A 102 -8.24 -4.84 2.63
C GLY A 102 -7.65 -3.75 1.75
N ILE A 103 -7.44 -2.58 2.31
CA ILE A 103 -6.84 -1.43 1.60
C ILE A 103 -5.31 -1.40 1.62
N LEU A 104 -4.65 -2.42 2.20
CA LEU A 104 -3.19 -2.54 2.22
C LEU A 104 -2.68 -3.07 0.88
N HIS A 105 -2.55 -2.20 -0.10
CA HIS A 105 -2.08 -2.54 -1.43
C HIS A 105 -0.71 -1.92 -1.73
N GLY A 106 0.23 -2.73 -2.25
CA GLY A 106 1.54 -2.28 -2.71
C GLY A 106 2.49 -1.75 -1.63
N VAL A 107 2.23 -1.99 -0.35
CA VAL A 107 2.99 -1.43 0.79
C VAL A 107 3.67 -2.55 1.58
N ARG A 108 4.66 -2.17 2.38
CA ARG A 108 5.28 -3.04 3.38
C ARG A 108 4.38 -3.07 4.64
N PRO A 109 3.44 -4.03 4.78
CA PRO A 109 2.41 -3.98 5.83
C PRO A 109 3.01 -4.08 7.24
N THR A 110 4.15 -4.77 7.41
CA THR A 110 4.86 -4.84 8.69
C THR A 110 5.29 -3.49 9.24
N LYS A 111 5.53 -2.47 8.40
CA LYS A 111 5.81 -1.10 8.88
C LYS A 111 4.65 -0.48 9.63
N ILE A 112 3.41 -0.79 9.24
CA ILE A 112 2.22 -0.32 9.94
C ILE A 112 2.15 -1.01 11.30
N VAL A 113 2.39 -2.31 11.34
CA VAL A 113 2.40 -3.08 12.60
C VAL A 113 3.44 -2.54 13.57
N HIS A 114 4.70 -2.36 13.13
CA HIS A 114 5.75 -1.79 13.99
C HIS A 114 5.37 -0.42 14.54
N ARG A 115 4.81 0.47 13.71
CA ARG A 115 4.33 1.78 14.16
C ARG A 115 3.24 1.67 15.24
N LEU A 116 2.27 0.76 15.07
CA LEU A 116 1.22 0.54 16.06
C LEU A 116 1.79 -0.01 17.38
N MET A 117 2.79 -0.90 17.29
CA MET A 117 3.51 -1.40 18.47
C MET A 117 4.31 -0.28 19.18
N GLU A 118 4.97 0.60 18.43
CA GLU A 118 5.68 1.78 18.96
C GLU A 118 4.72 2.76 19.66
N GLN A 119 3.46 2.81 19.24
CA GLN A 119 2.38 3.55 19.89
C GLN A 119 1.85 2.86 21.16
N GLY A 120 2.39 1.70 21.53
CA GLY A 120 2.06 0.96 22.75
C GLY A 120 0.89 -0.01 22.62
N LEU A 121 0.41 -0.29 21.40
CA LEU A 121 -0.63 -1.29 21.22
C LEU A 121 -0.06 -2.70 21.43
N ASP A 122 -0.80 -3.51 22.18
CA ASP A 122 -0.54 -4.92 22.29
C ASP A 122 -0.95 -5.70 21.03
N ARG A 123 -0.69 -6.99 21.00
CA ARG A 123 -1.00 -7.84 19.85
C ARG A 123 -2.47 -7.75 19.42
N GLN A 124 -3.40 -7.74 20.36
CA GLN A 124 -4.83 -7.69 20.07
C GLN A 124 -5.24 -6.30 19.55
N GLY A 125 -4.72 -5.24 20.14
CA GLY A 125 -4.91 -3.87 19.68
C GLY A 125 -4.40 -3.66 18.25
N VAL A 126 -3.23 -4.19 17.91
CA VAL A 126 -2.69 -4.15 16.54
C VAL A 126 -3.62 -4.87 15.56
N ILE A 127 -4.06 -6.09 15.89
CA ILE A 127 -4.98 -6.85 15.03
C ILE A 127 -6.29 -6.10 14.85
N GLY A 128 -6.86 -5.54 15.93
CA GLY A 128 -8.09 -4.75 15.88
C GLY A 128 -7.95 -3.51 14.96
N ARG A 129 -6.82 -2.79 15.04
CA ARG A 129 -6.53 -1.64 14.15
C ARG A 129 -6.34 -2.08 12.69
N LEU A 130 -5.71 -3.23 12.44
CA LEU A 130 -5.57 -3.75 11.08
C LEU A 130 -6.92 -4.11 10.45
N GLN A 131 -7.82 -4.67 11.23
CA GLN A 131 -9.18 -4.99 10.77
C GLN A 131 -10.05 -3.73 10.59
N GLY A 132 -10.09 -2.86 11.60
CA GLY A 132 -10.98 -1.69 11.59
C GLY A 132 -10.51 -0.57 10.68
N ASP A 133 -9.20 -0.27 10.64
CA ASP A 133 -8.67 0.88 9.90
C ASP A 133 -8.26 0.54 8.47
N TYR A 134 -7.99 -0.75 8.19
CA TYR A 134 -7.47 -1.19 6.91
C TYR A 134 -8.28 -2.31 6.26
N GLU A 135 -9.35 -2.79 6.89
CA GLU A 135 -10.19 -3.91 6.39
C GLU A 135 -9.40 -5.20 6.11
N VAL A 136 -8.31 -5.43 6.83
CA VAL A 136 -7.50 -6.64 6.70
C VAL A 136 -8.23 -7.82 7.31
N GLN A 137 -8.34 -8.93 6.60
CA GLN A 137 -8.95 -10.15 7.14
C GLN A 137 -8.12 -10.72 8.30
N ILE A 138 -8.78 -11.35 9.26
CA ILE A 138 -8.19 -11.81 10.52
C ILE A 138 -6.95 -12.71 10.35
N ASP A 139 -6.98 -13.62 9.37
CA ASP A 139 -5.86 -14.52 9.07
C ASP A 139 -4.63 -13.74 8.60
N LYS A 140 -4.81 -12.71 7.78
CA LYS A 140 -3.74 -11.83 7.29
C LYS A 140 -3.25 -10.88 8.38
N ALA A 141 -4.15 -10.34 9.19
CA ALA A 141 -3.79 -9.50 10.34
C ALA A 141 -2.94 -10.27 11.35
N ASN A 142 -3.31 -11.51 11.67
CA ASN A 142 -2.48 -12.38 12.50
C ASN A 142 -1.11 -12.64 11.87
N LEU A 143 -1.08 -13.05 10.60
CA LEU A 143 0.16 -13.35 9.88
C LEU A 143 1.16 -12.19 9.90
N ILE A 144 0.73 -10.98 9.53
CA ILE A 144 1.65 -9.83 9.48
C ILE A 144 2.08 -9.39 10.88
N THR A 145 1.21 -9.56 11.88
CA THR A 145 1.56 -9.26 13.27
C THR A 145 2.63 -10.24 13.76
N ASP A 146 2.47 -11.54 13.53
CA ASP A 146 3.45 -12.56 13.90
C ASP A 146 4.81 -12.31 13.22
N ILE A 147 4.80 -11.97 11.92
CA ILE A 147 6.03 -11.60 11.19
C ILE A 147 6.69 -10.38 11.84
N ALA A 148 5.95 -9.36 12.22
CA ALA A 148 6.50 -8.17 12.85
C ALA A 148 7.13 -8.49 14.22
N TYR A 149 6.49 -9.32 15.04
CA TYR A 149 7.06 -9.78 16.31
C TYR A 149 8.36 -10.55 16.09
N LEU A 150 8.44 -11.42 15.09
CA LEU A 150 9.67 -12.13 14.72
C LEU A 150 10.79 -11.19 14.26
N GLN A 151 10.45 -10.03 13.69
CA GLN A 151 11.43 -9.04 13.23
C GLN A 151 12.02 -8.18 14.37
N LEU A 152 11.33 -8.03 15.51
CA LEU A 152 11.76 -7.16 16.61
C LEU A 152 13.22 -7.36 17.07
N PRO A 153 13.71 -8.59 17.32
CA PRO A 153 15.09 -8.78 17.78
C PRO A 153 16.14 -8.33 16.76
N PHE A 154 15.81 -8.39 15.45
CA PHE A 154 16.69 -7.97 14.38
C PHE A 154 16.67 -6.44 14.22
N LEU A 155 15.50 -5.82 14.34
CA LEU A 155 15.35 -4.37 14.26
C LEU A 155 16.00 -3.67 15.46
N ALA A 156 15.89 -4.25 16.67
CA ALA A 156 16.57 -3.72 17.84
C ALA A 156 18.10 -3.68 17.65
N LYS A 157 18.69 -4.71 17.03
CA LYS A 157 20.11 -4.71 16.66
C LYS A 157 20.44 -3.70 15.57
N ALA A 158 19.55 -3.52 14.57
CA ALA A 158 19.76 -2.58 13.48
C ALA A 158 19.75 -1.10 13.94
N ASN A 159 19.17 -0.81 15.10
CA ASN A 159 19.16 0.52 15.71
C ASN A 159 20.44 0.84 16.54
N ASP A 160 21.38 -0.11 16.67
CA ASP A 160 22.68 0.15 17.30
C ASP A 160 23.50 1.09 16.38
N PRO A 161 23.88 2.30 16.84
CA PRO A 161 24.63 3.27 16.03
C PRO A 161 26.04 2.77 15.65
N LYS A 162 26.51 1.68 16.26
CA LYS A 162 27.79 1.03 15.95
C LYS A 162 27.68 -0.03 14.85
N LEU A 163 26.45 -0.40 14.43
CA LEU A 163 26.21 -1.38 13.39
C LEU A 163 25.90 -0.69 12.05
N ILE A 164 26.51 -1.21 11.01
CA ILE A 164 26.27 -0.79 9.63
C ILE A 164 25.63 -1.94 8.89
N SER A 165 24.51 -1.69 8.23
CA SER A 165 23.91 -2.67 7.32
C SER A 165 24.46 -2.46 5.91
N VAL A 166 25.07 -3.50 5.34
CA VAL A 166 25.58 -3.48 3.98
C VAL A 166 24.65 -4.29 3.09
N HIS A 167 24.10 -3.64 2.05
CA HIS A 167 23.29 -4.30 1.03
C HIS A 167 24.09 -4.44 -0.26
N VAL A 168 24.30 -5.69 -0.70
CA VAL A 168 24.95 -5.99 -1.99
C VAL A 168 23.85 -6.40 -2.98
N GLY A 169 23.57 -5.53 -3.97
CA GLY A 169 22.56 -5.79 -4.99
C GLY A 169 23.19 -6.28 -6.27
N ILE A 170 22.70 -7.39 -6.82
CA ILE A 170 23.05 -7.86 -8.17
C ILE A 170 21.90 -7.50 -9.12
N PRO A 171 22.08 -6.52 -10.03
CA PRO A 171 20.99 -5.99 -10.84
C PRO A 171 20.73 -6.81 -12.13
N PHE A 172 21.18 -8.05 -12.18
CA PHE A 172 21.06 -8.90 -13.36
C PHE A 172 20.25 -10.15 -13.06
N CYS A 173 19.30 -10.47 -13.95
CA CYS A 173 18.52 -11.71 -13.90
C CYS A 173 18.56 -12.43 -15.23
N PRO A 174 18.62 -13.78 -15.25
CA PRO A 174 18.56 -14.56 -16.49
C PRO A 174 17.24 -14.38 -17.23
N SER A 175 16.17 -14.18 -16.47
CA SER A 175 14.81 -13.96 -16.99
C SER A 175 14.02 -13.06 -16.02
N GLY A 176 13.05 -12.32 -16.56
CA GLY A 176 12.12 -11.55 -15.73
C GLY A 176 11.04 -12.45 -15.13
N CYS A 177 10.86 -12.42 -13.81
CA CYS A 177 9.71 -13.08 -13.17
C CYS A 177 8.48 -12.17 -13.31
N LEU A 178 7.33 -12.73 -13.65
CA LEU A 178 6.08 -11.98 -13.85
C LEU A 178 5.64 -11.14 -12.63
N TYR A 179 6.04 -11.55 -11.44
CA TYR A 179 5.74 -10.87 -10.17
C TYR A 179 6.85 -9.95 -9.67
N CYS A 180 7.98 -9.84 -10.39
CA CYS A 180 9.14 -9.10 -9.91
C CYS A 180 9.00 -7.60 -10.15
N SER A 181 9.09 -6.81 -9.09
CA SER A 181 9.10 -5.34 -9.12
C SER A 181 10.50 -4.74 -8.95
N PHE A 182 11.54 -5.57 -8.83
CA PHE A 182 12.91 -5.08 -8.72
C PHE A 182 13.42 -4.57 -10.07
N PRO A 183 14.10 -3.40 -10.09
CA PRO A 183 14.78 -2.95 -11.29
C PRO A 183 15.92 -3.92 -11.59
N SER A 184 15.76 -4.70 -12.64
CA SER A 184 16.78 -5.66 -13.10
C SER A 184 16.97 -5.59 -14.60
N SER A 185 18.18 -5.83 -15.04
CA SER A 185 18.54 -5.98 -16.45
C SER A 185 18.73 -7.47 -16.78
N ILE A 186 18.60 -7.82 -18.04
CA ILE A 186 18.96 -9.16 -18.52
C ILE A 186 20.43 -9.41 -18.22
N LEU A 187 20.75 -10.64 -17.79
CA LEU A 187 22.12 -11.04 -17.51
C LEU A 187 23.04 -10.74 -18.71
N PRO A 188 24.07 -9.89 -18.55
CA PRO A 188 24.95 -9.53 -19.65
C PRO A 188 25.89 -10.68 -20.01
N CYS A 189 26.63 -10.53 -21.13
CA CYS A 189 27.61 -11.51 -21.54
C CYS A 189 28.69 -11.73 -20.44
N SER A 190 29.38 -12.86 -20.52
CA SER A 190 30.35 -13.30 -19.49
C SER A 190 31.44 -12.25 -19.21
N VAL A 191 31.88 -11.48 -20.22
CA VAL A 191 32.89 -10.42 -20.05
C VAL A 191 32.37 -9.30 -19.17
N MET A 192 31.14 -8.84 -19.39
CA MET A 192 30.50 -7.78 -18.58
C MET A 192 30.22 -8.26 -17.20
N SER A 193 29.71 -9.48 -17.02
CA SER A 193 29.46 -10.08 -15.72
C SER A 193 30.73 -10.18 -14.88
N ARG A 194 31.85 -10.60 -15.52
CA ARG A 194 33.16 -10.67 -14.86
C ARG A 194 33.66 -9.27 -14.46
N LYS A 195 33.53 -8.28 -15.33
CA LYS A 195 33.90 -6.90 -15.00
C LYS A 195 33.12 -6.36 -13.83
N TYR A 196 31.80 -6.60 -13.80
CA TYR A 196 30.93 -6.23 -12.66
C TYR A 196 31.41 -6.86 -11.35
N LEU A 197 31.65 -8.17 -11.33
CA LEU A 197 32.13 -8.89 -10.14
C LEU A 197 33.51 -8.39 -9.67
N LEU A 198 34.40 -8.07 -10.54
CA LEU A 198 35.70 -7.48 -10.19
C LEU A 198 35.55 -6.10 -9.55
N THR A 199 34.67 -5.26 -10.11
CA THR A 199 34.39 -3.95 -9.57
C THR A 199 33.71 -4.06 -8.18
N LEU A 200 32.70 -4.92 -8.04
CA LEU A 200 32.04 -5.17 -6.77
C LEU A 200 33.03 -5.66 -5.68
N ASN A 201 33.90 -6.59 -6.04
CA ASN A 201 34.91 -7.09 -5.12
C ASN A 201 35.92 -6.00 -4.70
N TYR A 202 36.30 -5.12 -5.63
CA TYR A 202 37.10 -3.94 -5.34
C TYR A 202 36.39 -3.00 -4.34
N GLU A 203 35.12 -2.70 -4.57
CA GLU A 203 34.32 -1.86 -3.65
C GLU A 203 34.22 -2.46 -2.25
N ILE A 204 33.94 -3.78 -2.16
CA ILE A 204 33.84 -4.49 -0.86
C ILE A 204 35.18 -4.43 -0.12
N THR A 205 36.32 -4.57 -0.83
CA THR A 205 37.65 -4.49 -0.19
C THR A 205 37.96 -3.08 0.33
N LYS A 206 37.42 -2.02 -0.32
CA LYS A 206 37.58 -0.65 0.15
C LYS A 206 36.74 -0.31 1.37
N ILE A 207 35.61 -0.97 1.58
CA ILE A 207 34.79 -0.80 2.78
C ILE A 207 35.48 -1.37 4.03
N LYS A 208 36.35 -2.37 3.86
CA LYS A 208 37.11 -3.00 4.97
C LYS A 208 38.31 -2.16 5.44
N ALA A 209 38.75 -1.18 4.68
CA ALA A 209 39.87 -0.31 4.99
C ALA A 209 39.44 0.94 5.75
#